data_1f050b639ea7922e1081acf20367094d
#
_entry.id   1f050b639ea7922e1081acf20367094d
#
_cell.length_a   1.000
_cell.length_b   1.000
_cell.length_c   1.000
_cell.angle_alpha   90.00
_cell.angle_beta   90.00
_cell.angle_gamma   90.00
#
_symmetry.space_group_name_H-M   'P 1'
#
loop_
_entity.id
_entity.type
_entity.pdbx_description
1 polymer ?
#
loop_
_entity_poly.entity_id
_entity_poly.type
_entity_poly.pdbx_seq_one_letter_code
_entity_poly.pdbx_strand_id
1 'polypeptide(L)' 'MTRVEQHKMVETLKDYMHKMKGRDLDDFEMMRKRDRDDEELDILSVHKLSELYVTYVPERLR' A
#
# COMPACT_ATOMS: atom_id res chain seq x y z
N MET A 1 12.48 -1.97 3.70
CA MET A 1 11.87 -1.32 2.51
C MET A 1 12.30 0.14 2.44
N THR A 2 12.72 0.59 1.28
CA THR A 2 13.09 1.99 1.12
C THR A 2 11.85 2.87 0.91
N ARG A 3 12.01 4.18 1.09
CA ARG A 3 10.92 5.13 0.85
C ARG A 3 10.47 5.12 -0.61
N VAL A 4 11.42 4.93 -1.52
CA VAL A 4 11.12 4.86 -2.95
C VAL A 4 10.26 3.64 -3.26
N GLU A 5 10.62 2.49 -2.69
CA GLU A 5 9.85 1.27 -2.88
C GLU A 5 8.46 1.39 -2.26
N GLN A 6 8.38 1.95 -1.05
CA GLN A 6 7.11 2.19 -0.36
C GLN A 6 6.20 3.04 -1.22
N HIS A 7 6.72 4.14 -1.73
CA HIS A 7 5.94 5.06 -2.55
C HIS A 7 5.44 4.39 -3.84
N LYS A 8 6.30 3.61 -4.48
CA LYS A 8 5.93 2.88 -5.69
C LYS A 8 4.79 1.91 -5.43
N MET A 9 4.86 1.18 -4.31
CA MET A 9 3.83 0.22 -3.96
C MET A 9 2.50 0.92 -3.67
N VAL A 10 2.55 2.03 -2.94
CA VAL A 10 1.36 2.82 -2.64
C VAL A 10 0.73 3.36 -3.93
N GLU A 11 1.54 3.90 -4.82
CA GLU A 11 1.03 4.45 -6.08
C GLU A 11 0.42 3.37 -6.96
N THR A 12 1.03 2.20 -7.02
CA THR A 12 0.48 1.08 -7.77
C THR A 12 -0.85 0.64 -7.18
N LEU A 13 -0.93 0.51 -5.86
CA LEU A 13 -2.14 0.06 -5.18
C LEU A 13 -3.31 1.06 -5.30
N LYS A 14 -3.03 2.32 -5.54
CA LYS A 14 -4.09 3.31 -5.75
C LYS A 14 -5.03 2.89 -6.89
N ASP A 15 -4.50 2.25 -7.91
CA ASP A 15 -5.29 1.80 -9.05
C ASP A 15 -6.21 0.64 -8.70
N TYR A 16 -6.01 0.03 -7.54
CA TYR A 16 -6.80 -1.11 -7.08
C TYR A 16 -7.68 -0.78 -5.87
N MET A 17 -7.73 0.49 -5.46
CA MET A 17 -8.54 0.90 -4.32
C MET A 17 -10.01 0.53 -4.48
N HIS A 18 -10.52 0.60 -5.70
CA HIS A 18 -11.92 0.27 -5.97
C HIS A 18 -12.26 -1.20 -5.69
N LYS A 19 -11.23 -2.04 -5.58
CA LYS A 19 -11.40 -3.46 -5.26
C LYS A 19 -11.26 -3.74 -3.77
N MET A 20 -10.73 -2.79 -3.02
CA MET A 20 -10.54 -2.96 -1.59
C MET A 20 -11.83 -2.73 -0.83
N LYS A 21 -12.04 -3.51 0.23
CA LYS A 21 -13.25 -3.40 1.04
C LYS A 21 -12.91 -3.42 2.52
N GLY A 22 -13.76 -2.73 3.30
CA GLY A 22 -13.68 -2.76 4.75
C GLY A 22 -12.31 -2.36 5.26
N ARG A 23 -11.71 -3.24 6.04
CA ARG A 23 -10.45 -2.95 6.72
C ARG A 23 -9.27 -2.73 5.78
N ASP A 24 -9.25 -3.44 4.67
CA ASP A 24 -8.17 -3.27 3.69
C ASP A 24 -8.15 -1.85 3.17
N LEU A 25 -9.31 -1.31 2.85
CA LEU A 25 -9.42 0.06 2.35
C LEU A 25 -9.01 1.06 3.43
N ASP A 26 -9.49 0.87 4.66
CA ASP A 26 -9.17 1.77 5.77
C ASP A 26 -7.66 1.78 6.04
N ASP A 27 -7.05 0.59 6.09
CA ASP A 27 -5.62 0.48 6.33
C ASP A 27 -4.83 1.12 5.21
N PHE A 28 -5.24 0.91 3.96
CA PHE A 28 -4.55 1.47 2.82
C PHE A 28 -4.65 3.00 2.80
N GLU A 29 -5.80 3.54 3.13
CA GLU A 29 -5.96 5.00 3.17
C GLU A 29 -5.05 5.64 4.21
N MET A 30 -4.88 4.99 5.36
CA MET A 30 -3.94 5.46 6.37
C MET A 30 -2.51 5.45 5.87
N MET A 31 -2.11 4.35 5.23
CA MET A 31 -0.75 4.23 4.68
C MET A 31 -0.50 5.24 3.57
N ARG A 32 -1.51 5.45 2.72
CA ARG A 32 -1.43 6.42 1.64
C ARG A 32 -1.23 7.83 2.17
N LYS A 33 -1.95 8.18 3.23
CA LYS A 33 -1.81 9.49 3.85
C LYS A 33 -0.42 9.70 4.42
N ARG A 34 0.11 8.70 5.12
CA ARG A 34 1.46 8.77 5.67
C ARG A 34 2.51 8.90 4.56
N ASP A 35 2.35 8.14 3.48
CA ASP A 35 3.27 8.21 2.35
C ASP A 35 3.25 9.60 1.72
N ARG A 36 2.06 10.18 1.57
CA ARG A 36 1.92 11.52 1.02
C ARG A 36 2.56 12.57 1.91
N ASP A 37 2.50 12.36 3.23
CA ASP A 37 3.11 13.27 4.21
C ASP A 37 4.61 13.01 4.38
N ASP A 38 5.17 12.16 3.52
CA ASP A 38 6.60 11.86 3.50
C ASP A 38 7.07 11.10 4.74
N GLU A 39 6.19 10.33 5.35
CA GLU A 39 6.49 9.53 6.53
C GLU A 39 6.86 8.11 6.15
N GLU A 40 7.80 7.54 6.91
CA GLU A 40 8.17 6.15 6.75
C GLU A 40 7.18 5.27 7.52
N LEU A 41 6.71 4.21 6.89
CA LEU A 41 5.78 3.29 7.53
C LEU A 41 6.50 2.40 8.54
N ASP A 42 5.82 2.07 9.63
CA ASP A 42 6.35 1.14 10.62
C ASP A 42 6.30 -0.30 10.07
N ILE A 43 6.91 -1.23 10.81
CA ILE A 43 7.02 -2.63 10.39
C ILE A 43 5.65 -3.27 10.13
N LEU A 44 4.70 -3.02 11.01
CA LEU A 44 3.36 -3.59 10.87
C LEU A 44 2.65 -3.07 9.63
N SER A 45 2.80 -1.77 9.37
CA SER A 45 2.21 -1.15 8.18
C SER A 45 2.89 -1.66 6.91
N VAL A 46 4.20 -1.84 6.95
CA VAL A 46 4.93 -2.39 5.81
C VAL A 46 4.46 -3.81 5.50
N HIS A 47 4.24 -4.63 6.52
CA HIS A 47 3.71 -5.98 6.32
C HIS A 47 2.33 -5.94 5.67
N LYS A 48 1.47 -5.05 6.16
CA LYS A 48 0.13 -4.91 5.59
C LYS A 48 0.18 -4.42 4.15
N LEU A 49 1.06 -3.47 3.88
CA LEU A 49 1.25 -2.96 2.52
C LEU A 49 1.67 -4.09 1.58
N SER A 50 2.60 -4.94 2.02
CA SER A 50 3.05 -6.08 1.23
C SER A 50 1.93 -7.08 0.98
N GLU A 51 1.10 -7.34 2.00
CA GLU A 51 -0.06 -8.22 1.85
C GLU A 51 -1.04 -7.68 0.80
N LEU A 52 -1.35 -6.40 0.89
CA LEU A 52 -2.25 -5.77 -0.05
C LEU A 52 -1.70 -5.82 -1.46
N TYR A 53 -0.40 -5.59 -1.59
CA TYR A 53 0.26 -5.61 -2.89
C TYR A 53 0.13 -6.98 -3.55
N VAL A 54 0.41 -8.04 -2.79
CA VAL A 54 0.30 -9.41 -3.30
C VAL A 54 -1.15 -9.80 -3.57
N THR A 55 -2.06 -9.31 -2.74
CA THR A 55 -3.48 -9.65 -2.85
C THR A 55 -4.16 -8.99 -4.06
N TYR A 56 -3.88 -7.72 -4.30
CA TYR A 56 -4.62 -6.95 -5.29
C TYR A 56 -3.89 -6.73 -6.60
N VAL A 57 -2.57 -6.66 -6.59
CA VAL A 57 -1.80 -6.43 -7.81
C VAL A 57 -1.47 -7.77 -8.47
N PRO A 58 -1.91 -8.00 -9.71
CA PRO A 58 -1.60 -9.26 -10.40
C PRO A 58 -0.10 -9.51 -10.48
N GLU A 59 0.29 -10.77 -10.35
CA GLU A 59 1.70 -11.16 -10.34
C GLU A 59 2.48 -10.58 -11.53
N ARG A 60 1.88 -10.60 -12.69
CA ARG A 60 2.53 -10.10 -13.92
C ARG A 60 2.78 -8.59 -13.91
N LEU A 61 2.12 -7.86 -13.00
CA LEU A 61 2.24 -6.41 -12.93
C LEU A 61 3.04 -5.92 -11.71
N ARG A 62 3.57 -6.86 -10.94
CA ARG A 62 4.36 -6.51 -9.75
C ARG A 62 5.82 -6.23 -10.06
#